data_4d245ced00c0853fcfb8b5561d0b38b9
#
_entry.id   4d245ced00c0853fcfb8b5561d0b38b9
#
_cell.length_a   1.000
_cell.length_b   1.000
_cell.length_c   1.000
_cell.angle_alpha   90.00
_cell.angle_beta   90.00
_cell.angle_gamma   90.00
#
_symmetry.space_group_name_H-M   'P 1'
#
loop_
_entity.id
_entity.type
_entity.pdbx_description
1 polymer ?
#
loop_
_entity_poly.entity_id
_entity_poly.type
_entity_poly.pdbx_seq_one_letter_code
_entity_poly.pdbx_strand_id
1 'polypeptide(L)'
;VWQPLRTWLQEVVTTDGLDGVVAAAATPVDEVTMLMPFTVADYVDYYASEQHATNIGRMFRPDQAPLLPNWKHLPVGYHGRAGTVVPSGTDVPRPKGLRPEEGGTPSFGPSRRLDIEAEMGFVVGGSAPEGEVSVAQAAAEHLFGAVLFNDWSARDIQAFEYVPLGPYLGKSFASSISLWVVPWEALAAARVAPPEREHALADYLDEGGEPWALDITMEVELDGEVVSHPPYRTMYWTAPQMVAHMSVGGASLRPGDFFGSGTVSGEGRNQRGSFMELSWGGKEPLVLADGREQRFLEDGQTVVPVSYTHLRAHETPEHL
;
A
#
# COMPACT_ATOMS: atom_id res chain seq x y z
N VAL A 1 -5.23 -9.45 -23.88
CA VAL A 1 -6.36 -10.34 -23.50
C VAL A 1 -7.32 -9.64 -22.54
N TRP A 2 -6.81 -8.91 -21.56
CA TRP A 2 -7.59 -8.26 -20.50
C TRP A 2 -8.58 -7.20 -21.02
N GLN A 3 -8.12 -6.20 -21.78
CA GLN A 3 -8.97 -5.11 -22.25
C GLN A 3 -10.16 -5.59 -23.10
N PRO A 4 -10.00 -6.49 -24.09
CA PRO A 4 -11.15 -7.05 -24.82
C PRO A 4 -12.13 -7.81 -23.92
N LEU A 5 -11.65 -8.54 -22.92
CA LEU A 5 -12.51 -9.25 -21.97
C LEU A 5 -13.33 -8.27 -21.11
N ARG A 6 -12.69 -7.21 -20.61
CA ARG A 6 -13.36 -6.16 -19.85
C ARG A 6 -14.44 -5.46 -20.68
N THR A 7 -14.12 -5.07 -21.92
CA THR A 7 -15.10 -4.45 -22.83
C THR A 7 -16.30 -5.36 -23.04
N TRP A 8 -16.04 -6.64 -23.33
CA TRP A 8 -17.11 -7.63 -23.51
C TRP A 8 -17.97 -7.79 -22.24
N LEU A 9 -17.37 -7.89 -21.06
CA LEU A 9 -18.12 -7.96 -19.80
C LEU A 9 -18.96 -6.71 -19.56
N GLN A 10 -18.42 -5.53 -19.82
CA GLN A 10 -19.17 -4.27 -19.71
C GLN A 10 -20.37 -4.25 -20.68
N GLU A 11 -20.19 -4.65 -21.94
CA GLU A 11 -21.27 -4.79 -22.91
C GLU A 11 -22.35 -5.74 -22.44
N VAL A 12 -21.98 -6.92 -21.91
CA VAL A 12 -22.94 -7.92 -21.42
C VAL A 12 -23.77 -7.39 -20.26
N VAL A 13 -23.16 -6.72 -19.28
CA VAL A 13 -23.89 -6.25 -18.08
C VAL A 13 -24.66 -4.94 -18.31
N THR A 14 -24.39 -4.22 -19.41
CA THR A 14 -25.07 -2.95 -19.73
C THR A 14 -26.02 -3.05 -20.93
N THR A 15 -26.11 -4.20 -21.62
CA THR A 15 -26.99 -4.39 -22.78
C THR A 15 -28.42 -4.69 -22.35
N ASP A 16 -29.35 -3.86 -22.76
CA ASP A 16 -30.78 -4.07 -22.51
C ASP A 16 -31.25 -5.46 -22.99
N GLY A 17 -32.01 -6.13 -22.13
CA GLY A 17 -32.58 -7.45 -22.42
C GLY A 17 -31.69 -8.63 -22.05
N LEU A 18 -30.46 -8.40 -21.56
CA LEU A 18 -29.60 -9.46 -21.00
C LEU A 18 -29.71 -9.62 -19.48
N ASP A 19 -30.52 -8.77 -18.79
CA ASP A 19 -30.66 -8.79 -17.34
C ASP A 19 -31.01 -10.17 -16.79
N GLY A 20 -31.90 -10.91 -17.47
CA GLY A 20 -32.28 -12.27 -17.09
C GLY A 20 -31.14 -13.28 -17.23
N VAL A 21 -30.28 -13.09 -18.21
CA VAL A 21 -29.11 -13.97 -18.47
C VAL A 21 -28.05 -13.68 -17.40
N VAL A 22 -27.77 -12.41 -17.14
CA VAL A 22 -26.83 -11.97 -16.09
C VAL A 22 -27.30 -12.46 -14.73
N ALA A 23 -28.58 -12.21 -14.37
CA ALA A 23 -29.14 -12.64 -13.10
C ALA A 23 -29.09 -14.17 -12.90
N ALA A 24 -29.30 -14.95 -13.97
CA ALA A 24 -29.24 -16.40 -13.90
C ALA A 24 -27.78 -16.94 -13.74
N ALA A 25 -26.79 -16.17 -14.16
CA ALA A 25 -25.37 -16.52 -14.03
C ALA A 25 -24.70 -15.91 -12.79
N ALA A 26 -25.34 -14.92 -12.15
CA ALA A 26 -24.80 -14.25 -10.99
C ALA A 26 -24.91 -15.11 -9.72
N THR A 27 -23.89 -15.08 -8.90
CA THR A 27 -23.90 -15.66 -7.55
C THR A 27 -23.72 -14.52 -6.56
N PRO A 28 -24.56 -14.44 -5.49
CA PRO A 28 -24.37 -13.44 -4.44
C PRO A 28 -22.97 -13.50 -3.84
N VAL A 29 -22.37 -12.36 -3.53
CA VAL A 29 -20.99 -12.28 -3.04
C VAL A 29 -20.79 -12.97 -1.69
N ASP A 30 -21.84 -13.01 -0.87
CA ASP A 30 -21.88 -13.70 0.42
C ASP A 30 -21.97 -15.23 0.31
N GLU A 31 -22.27 -15.76 -0.88
CA GLU A 31 -22.30 -17.20 -1.18
C GLU A 31 -21.00 -17.70 -1.81
N VAL A 32 -20.01 -16.83 -2.08
CA VAL A 32 -18.76 -17.22 -2.73
C VAL A 32 -17.60 -17.16 -1.75
N THR A 33 -16.60 -18.02 -1.95
CA THR A 33 -15.30 -17.94 -1.26
C THR A 33 -14.33 -17.22 -2.16
N MET A 34 -13.92 -16.03 -1.76
CA MET A 34 -12.89 -15.27 -2.46
C MET A 34 -11.51 -15.90 -2.30
N LEU A 35 -10.74 -15.92 -3.34
CA LEU A 35 -9.37 -16.43 -3.37
C LEU A 35 -8.39 -15.30 -3.66
N MET A 36 -7.07 -15.57 -3.50
CA MET A 36 -6.04 -14.65 -3.96
C MET A 36 -6.28 -14.30 -5.44
N PRO A 37 -6.39 -13.01 -5.79
CA PRO A 37 -6.76 -12.60 -7.15
C PRO A 37 -5.66 -12.85 -8.18
N PHE A 38 -4.42 -13.02 -7.74
CA PHE A 38 -3.26 -13.35 -8.58
C PHE A 38 -2.19 -14.07 -7.75
N THR A 39 -1.26 -14.72 -8.44
CA THR A 39 -0.05 -15.25 -7.79
C THR A 39 0.98 -14.13 -7.70
N VAL A 40 1.42 -13.82 -6.50
CA VAL A 40 2.48 -12.83 -6.27
C VAL A 40 3.81 -13.41 -6.74
N ALA A 41 4.30 -12.92 -7.90
CA ALA A 41 5.52 -13.43 -8.53
C ALA A 41 6.78 -12.88 -7.84
N ASP A 42 6.75 -11.59 -7.48
CA ASP A 42 7.75 -10.90 -6.68
C ASP A 42 7.07 -9.79 -5.87
N TYR A 43 7.73 -9.26 -4.83
CA TYR A 43 7.20 -8.19 -4.02
C TYR A 43 8.29 -7.16 -3.69
N VAL A 44 7.97 -5.91 -3.98
CA VAL A 44 8.78 -4.73 -3.62
C VAL A 44 7.93 -3.81 -2.76
N ASP A 45 8.48 -3.34 -1.64
CA ASP A 45 7.83 -2.33 -0.82
C ASP A 45 8.57 -1.00 -0.95
N TYR A 46 7.81 0.03 -1.35
CA TYR A 46 8.32 1.38 -1.51
C TYR A 46 8.09 2.23 -0.25
N TYR A 47 8.62 3.42 -0.29
CA TYR A 47 8.58 4.38 0.82
C TYR A 47 8.19 5.76 0.28
N ALA A 48 7.05 5.80 -0.46
CA ALA A 48 6.73 6.90 -1.37
C ALA A 48 6.03 8.11 -0.70
N SER A 49 5.66 8.04 0.59
CA SER A 49 5.05 9.16 1.32
C SER A 49 6.09 10.03 2.01
N GLU A 50 6.16 11.32 1.63
CA GLU A 50 7.07 12.28 2.26
C GLU A 50 6.74 12.48 3.75
N GLN A 51 5.46 12.55 4.08
CA GLN A 51 5.00 12.73 5.47
C GLN A 51 5.37 11.52 6.33
N HIS A 52 5.09 10.31 5.85
CA HIS A 52 5.49 9.10 6.56
C HIS A 52 7.01 9.03 6.74
N ALA A 53 7.78 9.18 5.67
CA ALA A 53 9.24 9.13 5.70
C ALA A 53 9.84 10.17 6.66
N THR A 54 9.27 11.37 6.68
CA THR A 54 9.66 12.46 7.60
C THR A 54 9.34 12.10 9.05
N ASN A 55 8.13 11.59 9.32
CA ASN A 55 7.71 11.22 10.68
C ASN A 55 8.58 10.10 11.25
N ILE A 56 8.78 9.03 10.48
CA ILE A 56 9.65 7.91 10.87
C ILE A 56 11.09 8.38 11.05
N GLY A 57 11.59 9.23 10.15
CA GLY A 57 12.93 9.80 10.29
C GLY A 57 13.12 10.59 11.58
N ARG A 58 12.14 11.43 11.95
CA ARG A 58 12.15 12.16 13.23
C ARG A 58 12.14 11.26 14.45
N MET A 59 11.40 10.14 14.39
CA MET A 59 11.31 9.19 15.50
C MET A 59 12.57 8.32 15.65
N PHE A 60 13.15 7.85 14.54
CA PHE A 60 14.28 6.91 14.57
C PHE A 60 15.66 7.60 14.53
N ARG A 61 15.72 8.81 14.00
CA ARG A 61 16.96 9.58 13.82
C ARG A 61 16.77 11.04 14.25
N PRO A 62 16.42 11.30 15.53
CA PRO A 62 16.05 12.65 15.99
C PRO A 62 17.15 13.69 15.82
N ASP A 63 18.42 13.27 15.79
CA ASP A 63 19.61 14.13 15.66
C ASP A 63 20.08 14.30 14.20
N GLN A 64 19.33 13.81 13.21
CA GLN A 64 19.67 13.87 11.79
C GLN A 64 18.55 14.51 10.98
N ALA A 65 18.83 14.83 9.70
CA ALA A 65 17.78 15.22 8.77
C ALA A 65 16.71 14.10 8.69
N PRO A 66 15.41 14.44 8.75
CA PRO A 66 14.34 13.45 8.72
C PRO A 66 14.37 12.59 7.47
N LEU A 67 14.57 13.20 6.30
CA LEU A 67 14.73 12.52 5.03
C LEU A 67 16.20 12.31 4.71
N LEU A 68 16.54 11.11 4.24
CA LEU A 68 17.88 10.84 3.71
C LEU A 68 18.07 11.54 2.35
N PRO A 69 19.30 11.89 1.96
CA PRO A 69 19.57 12.70 0.76
C PRO A 69 19.02 12.09 -0.55
N ASN A 70 18.93 10.76 -0.64
CA ASN A 70 18.43 10.07 -1.83
C ASN A 70 16.90 10.06 -1.95
N TRP A 71 16.17 10.33 -0.88
CA TRP A 71 14.72 10.09 -0.82
C TRP A 71 13.94 10.90 -1.87
N LYS A 72 14.29 12.16 -2.10
CA LYS A 72 13.64 13.01 -3.12
C LYS A 72 14.16 12.81 -4.54
N HIS A 73 15.15 11.94 -4.74
CA HIS A 73 15.79 11.71 -6.04
C HIS A 73 15.41 10.39 -6.69
N LEU A 74 14.95 9.42 -5.91
CA LEU A 74 14.49 8.13 -6.41
C LEU A 74 13.44 7.51 -5.48
N PRO A 75 12.53 6.67 -5.99
CA PRO A 75 11.64 5.87 -5.16
C PRO A 75 12.46 4.88 -4.33
N VAL A 76 12.58 5.14 -3.01
CA VAL A 76 13.26 4.22 -2.09
C VAL A 76 12.36 3.03 -1.82
N GLY A 77 12.90 1.83 -1.89
CA GLY A 77 12.17 0.60 -1.62
C GLY A 77 13.09 -0.55 -1.24
N TYR A 78 12.52 -1.66 -0.84
CA TYR A 78 13.24 -2.90 -0.54
C TYR A 78 12.48 -4.11 -1.08
N HIS A 79 13.16 -5.23 -1.29
CA HIS A 79 12.52 -6.48 -1.67
C HIS A 79 11.81 -7.09 -0.47
N GLY A 80 10.48 -7.19 -0.56
CA GLY A 80 9.62 -7.83 0.41
C GLY A 80 9.56 -9.33 0.21
N ARG A 81 8.77 -10.01 1.05
CA ARG A 81 8.62 -11.46 0.96
C ARG A 81 7.30 -11.83 0.27
N ALA A 82 7.37 -12.13 -1.04
CA ALA A 82 6.21 -12.50 -1.85
C ALA A 82 5.40 -13.67 -1.25
N GLY A 83 6.09 -14.64 -0.65
CA GLY A 83 5.45 -15.83 -0.07
C GLY A 83 4.62 -15.61 1.20
N THR A 84 4.60 -14.41 1.75
CA THR A 84 3.80 -14.05 2.94
C THR A 84 2.74 -12.99 2.64
N VAL A 85 2.49 -12.69 1.36
CA VAL A 85 1.32 -11.92 0.94
C VAL A 85 0.09 -12.83 1.00
N VAL A 86 -0.89 -12.42 1.82
CA VAL A 86 -2.08 -13.21 2.15
C VAL A 86 -3.36 -12.43 1.83
N PRO A 87 -4.49 -13.13 1.60
CA PRO A 87 -5.76 -12.48 1.37
C PRO A 87 -6.28 -11.78 2.64
N SER A 88 -6.99 -10.67 2.46
CA SER A 88 -7.76 -10.03 3.53
C SER A 88 -8.69 -11.03 4.23
N GLY A 89 -8.86 -10.91 5.54
CA GLY A 89 -9.61 -11.86 6.38
C GLY A 89 -8.75 -13.02 6.92
N THR A 90 -7.46 -13.09 6.56
CA THR A 90 -6.52 -14.06 7.16
C THR A 90 -6.07 -13.57 8.54
N ASP A 91 -6.17 -14.42 9.55
CA ASP A 91 -5.62 -14.14 10.88
C ASP A 91 -4.10 -14.05 10.81
N VAL A 92 -3.53 -12.99 11.38
CA VAL A 92 -2.09 -12.74 11.40
C VAL A 92 -1.52 -13.03 12.78
N PRO A 93 -0.76 -14.13 12.96
CA PRO A 93 -0.11 -14.42 14.23
C PRO A 93 0.95 -13.37 14.59
N ARG A 94 0.97 -12.95 15.86
CA ARG A 94 1.98 -12.02 16.36
C ARG A 94 3.38 -12.60 16.14
N PRO A 95 4.27 -11.91 15.38
CA PRO A 95 5.59 -12.44 15.05
C PRO A 95 6.52 -12.43 16.26
N LYS A 96 7.56 -13.26 16.18
CA LYS A 96 8.63 -13.36 17.21
C LYS A 96 9.97 -12.98 16.57
N GLY A 97 10.79 -12.29 17.35
CA GLY A 97 12.14 -11.90 16.92
C GLY A 97 12.98 -11.40 18.10
N LEU A 98 14.18 -10.95 17.78
CA LEU A 98 15.02 -10.24 18.73
C LEU A 98 14.51 -8.80 18.88
N ARG A 99 14.42 -8.34 20.13
CA ARG A 99 13.93 -7.02 20.49
C ARG A 99 14.98 -6.32 21.35
N PRO A 100 15.17 -4.99 21.20
CA PRO A 100 16.05 -4.24 22.08
C PRO A 100 15.49 -4.23 23.51
N GLU A 101 16.36 -4.32 24.49
CA GLU A 101 16.03 -4.23 25.91
C GLU A 101 16.89 -3.18 26.60
N GLU A 102 16.38 -2.63 27.70
CA GLU A 102 17.18 -1.79 28.59
C GLU A 102 18.38 -2.59 29.11
N GLY A 103 19.60 -2.03 28.98
CA GLY A 103 20.83 -2.74 29.34
C GLY A 103 21.57 -3.38 28.15
N GLY A 104 21.04 -3.28 26.93
CA GLY A 104 21.73 -3.56 25.66
C GLY A 104 21.76 -5.03 25.23
N THR A 105 21.35 -5.99 26.07
CA THR A 105 21.23 -7.40 25.64
C THR A 105 19.83 -7.65 25.09
N PRO A 106 19.69 -8.00 23.78
CA PRO A 106 18.37 -8.21 23.21
C PRO A 106 17.68 -9.46 23.79
N SER A 107 16.34 -9.41 23.85
CA SER A 107 15.53 -10.58 24.22
C SER A 107 14.82 -11.15 23.00
N PHE A 108 14.65 -12.47 22.95
CA PHE A 108 13.82 -13.13 21.95
C PHE A 108 12.38 -13.32 22.45
N GLY A 109 11.40 -12.99 21.63
CA GLY A 109 9.99 -13.21 21.99
C GLY A 109 9.02 -12.55 21.01
N PRO A 110 7.70 -12.57 21.32
CA PRO A 110 6.68 -11.93 20.50
C PRO A 110 6.87 -10.40 20.47
N SER A 111 6.56 -9.78 19.32
CA SER A 111 6.58 -8.33 19.19
C SER A 111 5.68 -7.67 20.22
N ARG A 112 6.16 -6.60 20.85
CA ARG A 112 5.42 -5.73 21.77
C ARG A 112 4.85 -4.48 21.07
N ARG A 113 5.20 -4.29 19.77
CA ARG A 113 4.82 -3.13 18.97
C ARG A 113 4.34 -3.57 17.61
N LEU A 114 3.30 -4.42 17.59
CA LEU A 114 2.66 -4.82 16.35
C LEU A 114 1.88 -3.64 15.79
N ASP A 115 2.07 -3.36 14.51
CA ASP A 115 1.55 -2.21 13.80
C ASP A 115 1.04 -2.61 12.41
N ILE A 116 0.34 -1.69 11.79
CA ILE A 116 -0.05 -1.74 10.39
C ILE A 116 0.68 -0.68 9.59
N GLU A 117 0.66 -0.84 8.27
CA GLU A 117 0.89 0.23 7.32
C GLU A 117 -0.23 0.21 6.29
N ALA A 118 -1.08 1.25 6.34
CA ALA A 118 -2.15 1.42 5.37
C ALA A 118 -1.58 1.93 4.05
N GLU A 119 -1.70 1.12 2.99
CA GLU A 119 -1.08 1.32 1.70
C GLU A 119 -2.00 1.02 0.53
N MET A 120 -1.61 1.51 -0.64
CA MET A 120 -2.05 0.98 -1.92
C MET A 120 -1.01 0.00 -2.43
N GLY A 121 -1.47 -1.16 -2.87
CA GLY A 121 -0.66 -2.12 -3.60
C GLY A 121 -0.98 -2.08 -5.09
N PHE A 122 0.00 -2.34 -5.94
CA PHE A 122 -0.16 -2.34 -7.39
C PHE A 122 0.33 -3.64 -7.99
N VAL A 123 -0.40 -4.12 -8.98
CA VAL A 123 -0.11 -5.37 -9.68
C VAL A 123 0.45 -5.05 -11.06
N VAL A 124 1.60 -5.61 -11.37
CA VAL A 124 2.21 -5.54 -12.70
C VAL A 124 1.49 -6.52 -13.63
N GLY A 125 1.15 -6.04 -14.83
CA GLY A 125 0.54 -6.83 -15.90
C GLY A 125 1.25 -6.62 -17.23
N GLY A 126 0.60 -7.03 -18.32
CA GLY A 126 1.14 -6.88 -19.66
C GLY A 126 2.16 -7.96 -20.05
N SER A 127 2.88 -7.73 -21.13
CA SER A 127 4.01 -8.58 -21.54
C SER A 127 5.28 -8.13 -20.83
N ALA A 128 6.18 -9.08 -20.54
CA ALA A 128 7.49 -8.74 -20.00
C ALA A 128 8.21 -7.75 -20.97
N PRO A 129 8.66 -6.60 -20.48
CA PRO A 129 9.38 -5.65 -21.31
C PRO A 129 10.77 -6.18 -21.65
N GLU A 130 11.27 -5.79 -22.82
CA GLU A 130 12.68 -5.98 -23.18
C GLU A 130 13.47 -4.72 -22.74
N GLY A 131 13.89 -4.69 -21.47
CA GLY A 131 14.73 -3.63 -20.92
C GLY A 131 13.97 -2.56 -20.12
N GLU A 132 14.46 -1.34 -20.18
CA GLU A 132 13.96 -0.18 -19.43
C GLU A 132 12.54 0.20 -19.85
N VAL A 133 11.70 0.49 -18.86
CA VAL A 133 10.31 0.94 -19.03
C VAL A 133 10.22 2.41 -18.64
N SER A 134 9.77 3.27 -19.54
CA SER A 134 9.47 4.67 -19.21
C SER A 134 8.22 4.79 -18.34
N VAL A 135 8.05 5.93 -17.65
CA VAL A 135 6.85 6.21 -16.85
C VAL A 135 5.56 6.09 -17.69
N ALA A 136 5.57 6.62 -18.91
CA ALA A 136 4.42 6.54 -19.82
C ALA A 136 4.09 5.08 -20.22
N GLN A 137 5.10 4.27 -20.51
CA GLN A 137 4.92 2.84 -20.81
C GLN A 137 4.43 2.06 -19.58
N ALA A 138 4.99 2.35 -18.41
CA ALA A 138 4.53 1.76 -17.15
C ALA A 138 3.03 1.97 -16.93
N ALA A 139 2.57 3.21 -17.13
CA ALA A 139 1.16 3.57 -17.00
C ALA A 139 0.25 2.94 -18.06
N ALA A 140 0.73 2.82 -19.30
CA ALA A 140 -0.07 2.34 -20.42
C ALA A 140 -0.11 0.81 -20.55
N GLU A 141 0.97 0.10 -20.17
CA GLU A 141 1.18 -1.29 -20.53
C GLU A 141 1.43 -2.22 -19.34
N HIS A 142 1.96 -1.70 -18.22
CA HIS A 142 2.47 -2.54 -17.13
C HIS A 142 1.71 -2.41 -15.81
N LEU A 143 0.89 -1.40 -15.61
CA LEU A 143 -0.01 -1.33 -14.45
C LEU A 143 -1.33 -2.05 -14.77
N PHE A 144 -1.54 -3.20 -14.16
CA PHE A 144 -2.78 -3.96 -14.30
C PHE A 144 -3.89 -3.39 -13.42
N GLY A 145 -3.59 -3.08 -12.17
CA GLY A 145 -4.57 -2.55 -11.24
C GLY A 145 -4.00 -2.32 -9.84
N ALA A 146 -4.87 -1.86 -8.96
CA ALA A 146 -4.56 -1.55 -7.58
C ALA A 146 -5.41 -2.35 -6.60
N VAL A 147 -4.87 -2.56 -5.41
CA VAL A 147 -5.53 -3.20 -4.26
C VAL A 147 -5.27 -2.36 -3.02
N LEU A 148 -6.12 -2.47 -2.00
CA LEU A 148 -5.73 -2.05 -0.65
C LEU A 148 -4.71 -3.05 -0.10
N PHE A 149 -3.74 -2.51 0.62
CA PHE A 149 -2.62 -3.26 1.11
C PHE A 149 -2.32 -2.86 2.57
N ASN A 150 -2.05 -3.84 3.40
CA ASN A 150 -1.58 -3.65 4.77
C ASN A 150 -0.26 -4.39 4.95
N ASP A 151 0.84 -3.64 5.10
CA ASP A 151 2.15 -4.20 5.42
C ASP A 151 2.33 -4.28 6.94
N TRP A 152 1.99 -5.43 7.50
CA TRP A 152 2.07 -5.69 8.93
C TRP A 152 3.50 -5.49 9.45
N SER A 153 3.66 -4.75 10.53
CA SER A 153 4.97 -4.29 11.00
C SER A 153 5.19 -4.61 12.48
N ALA A 154 6.22 -5.38 12.78
CA ALA A 154 6.68 -5.59 14.15
C ALA A 154 7.77 -4.56 14.46
N ARG A 155 7.39 -3.36 14.94
CA ARG A 155 8.26 -2.19 15.04
C ARG A 155 9.46 -2.34 15.93
N ASP A 156 9.34 -3.07 17.01
CA ASP A 156 10.45 -3.36 17.93
C ASP A 156 11.48 -4.31 17.32
N ILE A 157 11.03 -5.34 16.60
CA ILE A 157 11.90 -6.25 15.85
C ILE A 157 12.55 -5.49 14.70
N GLN A 158 11.76 -4.75 13.90
CA GLN A 158 12.23 -3.93 12.79
C GLN A 158 13.32 -2.95 13.24
N ALA A 159 13.10 -2.22 14.34
CA ALA A 159 14.06 -1.24 14.84
C ALA A 159 15.41 -1.85 15.23
N PHE A 160 15.44 -3.11 15.61
CA PHE A 160 16.67 -3.82 15.98
C PHE A 160 17.45 -4.37 14.78
N GLU A 161 16.74 -4.76 13.71
CA GLU A 161 17.36 -5.50 12.60
C GLU A 161 17.60 -4.70 11.30
N TYR A 162 16.93 -3.54 11.11
CA TYR A 162 16.84 -2.92 9.78
C TYR A 162 18.17 -2.35 9.23
N VAL A 163 19.14 -2.12 10.09
CA VAL A 163 20.47 -1.65 9.68
C VAL A 163 21.42 -2.86 9.64
N PRO A 164 22.22 -3.05 8.59
CA PRO A 164 22.49 -2.15 7.44
C PRO A 164 21.69 -2.46 6.16
N LEU A 165 20.91 -3.55 6.09
CA LEU A 165 20.35 -4.05 4.81
C LEU A 165 18.85 -3.81 4.63
N GLY A 166 18.17 -3.22 5.58
CA GLY A 166 16.74 -3.01 5.59
C GLY A 166 15.98 -4.01 6.46
N PRO A 167 14.63 -3.87 6.57
CA PRO A 167 13.82 -4.73 7.44
C PRO A 167 13.77 -6.18 6.92
N TYR A 168 13.60 -7.12 7.82
CA TYR A 168 13.49 -8.54 7.50
C TYR A 168 12.37 -9.21 8.31
N LEU A 169 12.64 -9.77 9.51
CA LEU A 169 11.62 -10.47 10.31
C LEU A 169 10.47 -9.57 10.74
N GLY A 170 10.76 -8.30 10.98
CA GLY A 170 9.76 -7.29 11.37
C GLY A 170 8.72 -6.97 10.30
N LYS A 171 8.96 -7.43 9.06
CA LYS A 171 8.11 -7.16 7.88
C LYS A 171 7.71 -8.43 7.12
N SER A 172 8.49 -9.49 7.16
CA SER A 172 8.30 -10.67 6.30
C SER A 172 7.36 -11.73 6.88
N PHE A 173 6.58 -11.44 7.92
CA PHE A 173 5.69 -12.40 8.54
C PHE A 173 4.28 -12.41 7.94
N ALA A 174 3.77 -11.29 7.48
CA ALA A 174 2.51 -11.16 6.76
C ALA A 174 2.41 -9.81 6.03
N SER A 175 1.74 -9.81 4.90
CA SER A 175 1.28 -8.61 4.19
C SER A 175 -0.11 -8.94 3.62
N SER A 176 -1.15 -8.19 3.98
CA SER A 176 -2.53 -8.49 3.59
C SER A 176 -2.96 -7.63 2.40
N ILE A 177 -3.61 -8.25 1.41
CA ILE A 177 -4.18 -7.53 0.25
C ILE A 177 -5.69 -7.70 0.15
N SER A 178 -6.37 -6.69 -0.42
CA SER A 178 -7.75 -6.82 -0.86
C SER A 178 -7.89 -7.95 -1.88
N LEU A 179 -9.03 -8.65 -1.85
CA LEU A 179 -9.37 -9.71 -2.82
C LEU A 179 -9.91 -9.15 -4.14
N TRP A 180 -10.18 -7.85 -4.19
CA TRP A 180 -10.61 -7.13 -5.38
C TRP A 180 -9.45 -6.32 -5.95
N VAL A 181 -9.13 -6.56 -7.22
CA VAL A 181 -8.18 -5.73 -7.97
C VAL A 181 -8.98 -4.71 -8.77
N VAL A 182 -8.83 -3.44 -8.45
CA VAL A 182 -9.40 -2.34 -9.23
C VAL A 182 -8.53 -2.12 -10.45
N PRO A 183 -9.05 -2.30 -11.68
CA PRO A 183 -8.25 -2.09 -12.88
C PRO A 183 -7.68 -0.67 -12.97
N TRP A 184 -6.45 -0.55 -13.45
CA TRP A 184 -5.76 0.75 -13.56
C TRP A 184 -6.55 1.79 -14.36
N GLU A 185 -7.23 1.36 -15.43
CA GLU A 185 -8.07 2.25 -16.24
C GLU A 185 -9.31 2.75 -15.49
N ALA A 186 -9.83 1.99 -14.52
CA ALA A 186 -10.96 2.42 -13.70
C ALA A 186 -10.58 3.58 -12.76
N LEU A 187 -9.29 3.74 -12.43
CA LEU A 187 -8.78 4.85 -11.63
C LEU A 187 -8.53 6.13 -12.44
N ALA A 188 -8.82 6.13 -13.74
CA ALA A 188 -8.58 7.31 -14.61
C ALA A 188 -9.30 8.58 -14.11
N ALA A 189 -10.51 8.44 -13.56
CA ALA A 189 -11.27 9.56 -13.01
C ALA A 189 -10.68 10.14 -11.71
N ALA A 190 -9.85 9.38 -11.00
CA ALA A 190 -9.16 9.79 -9.78
C ALA A 190 -7.79 10.42 -10.06
N ARG A 191 -7.32 10.47 -11.30
CA ARG A 191 -6.00 11.02 -11.65
C ARG A 191 -5.92 12.51 -11.40
N VAL A 192 -4.86 12.91 -10.71
CA VAL A 192 -4.54 14.33 -10.41
C VAL A 192 -3.05 14.57 -10.59
N ALA A 193 -2.67 15.84 -10.67
CA ALA A 193 -1.26 16.19 -10.70
C ALA A 193 -0.54 15.74 -9.41
N PRO A 194 0.66 15.18 -9.50
CA PRO A 194 1.46 14.84 -8.34
C PRO A 194 1.87 16.10 -7.55
N PRO A 195 2.33 15.94 -6.30
CA PRO A 195 2.88 17.05 -5.53
C PRO A 195 4.01 17.77 -6.29
N GLU A 196 4.13 19.08 -6.07
CA GLU A 196 5.18 19.89 -6.68
C GLU A 196 6.57 19.40 -6.25
N ARG A 197 7.50 19.36 -7.20
CA ARG A 197 8.87 18.92 -7.00
C ARG A 197 9.80 20.12 -6.77
N GLU A 198 10.69 20.02 -5.81
CA GLU A 198 11.68 21.05 -5.50
C GLU A 198 12.83 21.11 -6.52
N HIS A 199 13.02 20.07 -7.32
CA HIS A 199 14.10 19.94 -8.32
C HIS A 199 13.67 19.03 -9.48
N ALA A 200 14.39 19.10 -10.58
CA ALA A 200 14.20 18.21 -11.71
C ALA A 200 14.54 16.76 -11.33
N LEU A 201 13.73 15.83 -11.76
CA LEU A 201 13.97 14.40 -11.62
C LEU A 201 14.93 13.90 -12.71
N ALA A 202 15.49 12.70 -12.50
CA ALA A 202 16.21 11.99 -13.55
C ALA A 202 15.25 11.63 -14.70
N ASP A 203 15.75 11.61 -15.93
CA ASP A 203 14.94 11.46 -17.15
C ASP A 203 14.02 10.23 -17.13
N TYR A 204 14.47 9.11 -16.56
CA TYR A 204 13.65 7.88 -16.47
C TYR A 204 12.46 8.01 -15.51
N LEU A 205 12.42 9.02 -14.65
CA LEU A 205 11.32 9.33 -13.72
C LEU A 205 10.44 10.49 -14.21
N ASP A 206 10.71 11.01 -15.40
CA ASP A 206 9.92 12.11 -15.96
C ASP A 206 8.50 11.63 -16.32
N GLU A 207 7.50 12.30 -15.76
CA GLU A 207 6.08 12.02 -15.98
C GLU A 207 5.52 12.71 -17.24
N GLY A 208 6.32 13.56 -17.90
CA GLY A 208 5.89 14.30 -19.08
C GLY A 208 4.75 15.30 -18.83
N GLY A 209 4.53 15.68 -17.56
CA GLY A 209 3.42 16.55 -17.15
C GLY A 209 2.06 15.85 -17.00
N GLU A 210 2.02 14.53 -17.12
CA GLU A 210 0.79 13.75 -16.99
C GLU A 210 0.35 13.60 -15.51
N PRO A 211 -0.97 13.59 -15.22
CA PRO A 211 -1.49 13.54 -13.86
C PRO A 211 -1.54 12.09 -13.33
N TRP A 212 -0.40 11.51 -12.99
CA TRP A 212 -0.33 10.12 -12.54
C TRP A 212 -0.56 9.90 -11.05
N ALA A 213 -0.70 10.94 -10.23
CA ALA A 213 -1.15 10.79 -8.84
C ALA A 213 -2.64 10.44 -8.80
N LEU A 214 -3.08 9.88 -7.68
CA LEU A 214 -4.47 9.43 -7.50
C LEU A 214 -5.11 10.15 -6.31
N ASP A 215 -6.26 10.77 -6.52
CA ASP A 215 -7.07 11.38 -5.46
C ASP A 215 -7.96 10.31 -4.81
N ILE A 216 -7.35 9.56 -3.91
CA ILE A 216 -7.99 8.51 -3.11
C ILE A 216 -7.85 8.89 -1.65
N THR A 217 -8.94 8.84 -0.90
CA THR A 217 -8.94 8.92 0.57
C THR A 217 -9.06 7.51 1.12
N MET A 218 -8.20 7.18 2.06
CA MET A 218 -8.26 5.93 2.80
C MET A 218 -8.87 6.18 4.18
N GLU A 219 -9.46 5.16 4.76
CA GLU A 219 -9.85 5.11 6.16
C GLU A 219 -9.19 3.90 6.81
N VAL A 220 -8.80 4.03 8.06
CA VAL A 220 -8.33 2.93 8.88
C VAL A 220 -9.29 2.75 10.03
N GLU A 221 -9.91 1.59 10.11
CA GLU A 221 -10.77 1.21 11.23
C GLU A 221 -10.03 0.26 12.17
N LEU A 222 -10.23 0.44 13.46
CA LEU A 222 -9.80 -0.47 14.51
C LEU A 222 -11.04 -0.92 15.28
N ASP A 223 -11.35 -2.22 15.25
CA ASP A 223 -12.52 -2.80 15.92
C ASP A 223 -13.84 -2.08 15.59
N GLY A 224 -13.98 -1.58 14.34
CA GLY A 224 -15.15 -0.85 13.85
C GLY A 224 -15.18 0.65 14.16
N GLU A 225 -14.12 1.21 14.76
CA GLU A 225 -13.94 2.65 14.95
C GLU A 225 -12.93 3.21 13.94
N VAL A 226 -13.31 4.23 13.18
CA VAL A 226 -12.40 4.92 12.26
C VAL A 226 -11.40 5.74 13.05
N VAL A 227 -10.11 5.41 12.95
CA VAL A 227 -9.01 6.03 13.69
C VAL A 227 -8.14 6.96 12.84
N SER A 228 -8.22 6.84 11.51
CA SER A 228 -7.41 7.66 10.59
C SER A 228 -8.01 7.76 9.19
N HIS A 229 -7.64 8.85 8.47
CA HIS A 229 -8.03 9.15 7.08
C HIS A 229 -6.81 9.49 6.21
N PRO A 230 -5.95 8.53 5.87
CA PRO A 230 -4.75 8.76 5.06
C PRO A 230 -5.10 9.21 3.63
N PRO A 231 -4.56 10.35 3.13
CA PRO A 231 -4.83 10.85 1.78
C PRO A 231 -3.78 10.35 0.78
N TYR A 232 -4.13 9.43 -0.11
CA TYR A 232 -3.19 8.90 -1.10
C TYR A 232 -2.67 9.97 -2.08
N ARG A 233 -3.44 11.00 -2.36
CA ARG A 233 -3.04 12.12 -3.23
C ARG A 233 -1.76 12.84 -2.81
N THR A 234 -1.32 12.66 -1.57
CA THR A 234 -0.09 13.28 -1.03
C THR A 234 1.17 12.46 -1.27
N MET A 235 1.05 11.30 -1.90
CA MET A 235 2.20 10.46 -2.23
C MET A 235 3.15 11.18 -3.17
N TYR A 236 4.43 11.22 -2.81
CA TYR A 236 5.45 11.93 -3.58
C TYR A 236 5.82 11.19 -4.86
N TRP A 237 5.94 9.86 -4.81
CA TRP A 237 6.23 9.02 -5.97
C TRP A 237 4.95 8.36 -6.47
N THR A 238 4.73 8.41 -7.78
CA THR A 238 3.56 7.81 -8.42
C THR A 238 3.80 6.34 -8.77
N ALA A 239 2.73 5.56 -8.93
CA ALA A 239 2.84 4.15 -9.29
C ALA A 239 3.61 3.91 -10.61
N PRO A 240 3.40 4.69 -11.69
CA PRO A 240 4.23 4.55 -12.89
C PRO A 240 5.71 4.84 -12.68
N GLN A 241 6.07 5.81 -11.82
CA GLN A 241 7.47 6.08 -11.47
C GLN A 241 8.10 4.92 -10.71
N MET A 242 7.37 4.28 -9.81
CA MET A 242 7.83 3.09 -9.09
C MET A 242 8.10 1.93 -10.04
N VAL A 243 7.23 1.68 -11.03
CA VAL A 243 7.46 0.66 -12.08
C VAL A 243 8.67 0.99 -12.94
N ALA A 244 8.83 2.24 -13.39
CA ALA A 244 10.00 2.67 -14.14
C ALA A 244 11.30 2.43 -13.34
N HIS A 245 11.28 2.74 -12.03
CA HIS A 245 12.41 2.51 -11.15
C HIS A 245 12.73 1.03 -10.95
N MET A 246 11.72 0.16 -10.91
CA MET A 246 11.94 -1.30 -10.82
C MET A 246 12.71 -1.86 -12.02
N SER A 247 12.60 -1.25 -13.20
CA SER A 247 13.13 -1.79 -14.45
C SER A 247 14.39 -1.08 -14.97
N VAL A 248 14.65 0.18 -14.60
CA VAL A 248 15.73 0.99 -15.15
C VAL A 248 17.12 0.36 -15.01
N GLY A 249 17.36 -0.45 -13.98
CA GLY A 249 18.59 -1.20 -13.78
C GLY A 249 18.71 -2.48 -14.62
N GLY A 250 17.75 -2.78 -15.49
CA GLY A 250 17.70 -3.97 -16.32
C GLY A 250 16.97 -5.16 -15.69
N ALA A 251 16.31 -4.98 -14.55
CA ALA A 251 15.48 -6.04 -13.98
C ALA A 251 14.21 -6.27 -14.83
N SER A 252 13.84 -7.53 -15.04
CA SER A 252 12.63 -7.88 -15.76
C SER A 252 11.38 -7.62 -14.90
N LEU A 253 10.30 -7.15 -15.52
CA LEU A 253 8.97 -7.14 -14.95
C LEU A 253 8.19 -8.35 -15.43
N ARG A 254 7.36 -8.92 -14.55
CA ARG A 254 6.53 -10.09 -14.87
C ARG A 254 5.08 -9.84 -14.46
N PRO A 255 4.10 -10.38 -15.20
CA PRO A 255 2.73 -10.39 -14.72
C PRO A 255 2.64 -11.05 -13.33
N GLY A 256 2.02 -10.34 -12.38
CA GLY A 256 1.93 -10.77 -10.99
C GLY A 256 3.07 -10.27 -10.08
N ASP A 257 4.07 -9.55 -10.59
CA ASP A 257 4.92 -8.75 -9.74
C ASP A 257 4.04 -7.72 -9.01
N PHE A 258 4.28 -7.55 -7.73
CA PHE A 258 3.49 -6.72 -6.83
C PHE A 258 4.37 -5.69 -6.14
N PHE A 259 3.86 -4.49 -5.92
CA PHE A 259 4.57 -3.52 -5.11
C PHE A 259 3.62 -2.69 -4.25
N GLY A 260 4.04 -2.47 -3.00
CA GLY A 260 3.41 -1.55 -2.06
C GLY A 260 3.88 -0.12 -2.28
N SER A 261 3.02 0.85 -2.01
CA SER A 261 3.34 2.28 -2.11
C SER A 261 4.24 2.78 -0.98
N GLY A 262 4.36 2.01 0.09
CA GLY A 262 4.73 2.52 1.39
C GLY A 262 3.54 3.18 2.09
N THR A 263 3.62 3.28 3.41
CA THR A 263 2.56 3.81 4.26
C THR A 263 2.06 5.16 3.76
N VAL A 264 0.77 5.28 3.58
CA VAL A 264 0.11 6.54 3.20
C VAL A 264 -0.08 7.41 4.43
N SER A 265 0.48 8.62 4.40
CA SER A 265 0.28 9.59 5.49
C SER A 265 0.15 11.00 4.95
N GLY A 266 -0.71 11.80 5.57
CA GLY A 266 -0.84 13.23 5.36
C GLY A 266 -0.23 14.05 6.49
N GLU A 267 -0.41 15.37 6.46
CA GLU A 267 0.15 16.29 7.45
C GLU A 267 -0.54 16.18 8.82
N GLY A 268 -1.85 15.97 8.82
CA GLY A 268 -2.65 15.89 10.03
C GLY A 268 -2.41 14.62 10.83
N ARG A 269 -2.54 14.68 12.16
CA ARG A 269 -2.41 13.50 13.00
C ARG A 269 -3.40 12.40 12.61
N ASN A 270 -4.64 12.76 12.32
CA ASN A 270 -5.69 11.84 11.87
C ASN A 270 -5.58 11.43 10.38
N GLN A 271 -4.45 11.72 9.73
CA GLN A 271 -4.14 11.36 8.36
C GLN A 271 -2.95 10.40 8.26
N ARG A 272 -2.56 9.78 9.37
CA ARG A 272 -1.39 8.91 9.43
C ARG A 272 -1.78 7.45 9.27
N GLY A 273 -1.09 6.72 8.39
CA GLY A 273 -1.42 5.36 8.02
C GLY A 273 -0.85 4.25 8.91
N SER A 274 -0.23 4.61 10.04
CA SER A 274 0.33 3.62 10.97
C SER A 274 0.12 4.02 12.43
N PHE A 275 -0.01 3.05 13.33
CA PHE A 275 -0.09 3.31 14.78
C PHE A 275 1.22 3.89 15.32
N MET A 276 2.36 3.54 14.71
CA MET A 276 3.66 4.15 15.00
C MET A 276 3.59 5.67 14.90
N GLU A 277 2.96 6.20 13.85
CA GLU A 277 2.80 7.63 13.67
C GLU A 277 1.65 8.22 14.48
N LEU A 278 0.50 7.54 14.53
CA LEU A 278 -0.68 7.97 15.28
C LEU A 278 -0.39 8.12 16.77
N SER A 279 0.39 7.19 17.33
CA SER A 279 0.79 7.20 18.74
C SER A 279 2.16 7.87 18.98
N TRP A 280 2.80 8.40 17.94
CA TRP A 280 4.15 8.98 17.98
C TRP A 280 5.16 8.08 18.69
N GLY A 281 5.29 6.84 18.19
CA GLY A 281 6.16 5.82 18.76
C GLY A 281 5.69 5.30 20.12
N GLY A 282 4.40 5.44 20.42
CA GLY A 282 3.79 5.03 21.70
C GLY A 282 3.85 6.11 22.80
N LYS A 283 4.38 7.31 22.51
CA LYS A 283 4.48 8.39 23.49
C LYS A 283 3.17 9.17 23.64
N GLU A 284 2.36 9.21 22.61
CA GLU A 284 1.10 9.95 22.52
C GLU A 284 -0.02 8.99 22.09
N PRO A 285 -0.60 8.22 23.03
CA PRO A 285 -1.63 7.24 22.66
C PRO A 285 -2.84 7.89 21.98
N LEU A 286 -3.52 7.12 21.10
CA LEU A 286 -4.87 7.45 20.68
C LEU A 286 -5.81 7.17 21.84
N VAL A 287 -6.84 8.00 21.94
CA VAL A 287 -7.97 7.73 22.85
C VAL A 287 -9.15 7.31 21.98
N LEU A 288 -9.56 6.06 22.13
CA LEU A 288 -10.71 5.49 21.41
C LEU A 288 -12.03 6.00 21.99
N ALA A 289 -13.13 5.80 21.26
CA ALA A 289 -14.46 6.28 21.69
C ALA A 289 -14.90 5.74 23.05
N ASP A 290 -14.45 4.55 23.45
CA ASP A 290 -14.70 3.95 24.74
C ASP A 290 -13.75 4.42 25.87
N GLY A 291 -12.83 5.32 25.56
CA GLY A 291 -11.84 5.88 26.49
C GLY A 291 -10.57 5.07 26.66
N ARG A 292 -10.42 3.93 25.97
CA ARG A 292 -9.17 3.16 26.00
C ARG A 292 -8.05 3.92 25.27
N GLU A 293 -6.84 3.81 25.81
CA GLU A 293 -5.64 4.29 25.16
C GLU A 293 -5.06 3.20 24.24
N GLN A 294 -4.87 3.53 22.97
CA GLN A 294 -4.27 2.66 21.97
C GLN A 294 -2.90 3.20 21.53
N ARG A 295 -1.87 2.34 21.56
CA ARG A 295 -0.51 2.67 21.10
C ARG A 295 -0.08 1.84 19.92
N PHE A 296 -0.14 0.52 20.06
CA PHE A 296 0.14 -0.50 19.06
C PHE A 296 -0.93 -1.58 19.18
N LEU A 297 -1.03 -2.46 18.20
CA LEU A 297 -2.08 -3.47 18.15
C LEU A 297 -1.94 -4.50 19.29
N GLU A 298 -3.06 -4.87 19.85
CA GLU A 298 -3.22 -5.93 20.84
C GLU A 298 -3.75 -7.21 20.18
N ASP A 299 -3.62 -8.35 20.86
CA ASP A 299 -4.13 -9.62 20.35
C ASP A 299 -5.67 -9.62 20.32
N GLY A 300 -6.23 -10.12 19.22
CA GLY A 300 -7.67 -10.19 18.99
C GLY A 300 -8.30 -8.92 18.37
N GLN A 301 -7.53 -7.87 18.15
CA GLN A 301 -8.01 -6.68 17.44
C GLN A 301 -8.12 -6.92 15.93
N THR A 302 -9.11 -6.28 15.31
CA THR A 302 -9.34 -6.30 13.87
C THR A 302 -9.06 -4.92 13.29
N VAL A 303 -8.29 -4.88 12.19
CA VAL A 303 -8.00 -3.65 11.45
C VAL A 303 -8.57 -3.79 10.04
N VAL A 304 -9.28 -2.76 9.59
CA VAL A 304 -9.87 -2.71 8.24
C VAL A 304 -9.45 -1.42 7.55
N PRO A 305 -8.53 -1.46 6.59
CA PRO A 305 -8.33 -0.35 5.67
C PRO A 305 -9.45 -0.33 4.62
N VAL A 306 -9.99 0.84 4.37
CA VAL A 306 -11.02 1.10 3.35
C VAL A 306 -10.54 2.25 2.47
N SER A 307 -10.96 2.31 1.20
CA SER A 307 -10.63 3.45 0.34
C SER A 307 -11.85 3.96 -0.42
N TYR A 308 -11.84 5.27 -0.67
CA TYR A 308 -12.88 5.96 -1.43
C TYR A 308 -12.24 6.84 -2.50
N THR A 309 -12.77 6.75 -3.72
CA THR A 309 -12.50 7.75 -4.75
C THR A 309 -13.56 8.84 -4.67
N HIS A 310 -13.18 10.12 -4.75
CA HIS A 310 -14.12 11.24 -4.79
C HIS A 310 -14.80 11.36 -6.17
N LEU A 311 -15.49 10.32 -6.60
CA LEU A 311 -16.39 10.40 -7.75
C LEU A 311 -17.68 11.06 -7.26
N ARG A 312 -17.99 12.25 -7.78
CA ARG A 312 -19.19 13.01 -7.40
C ARG A 312 -20.46 12.21 -7.72
N ALA A 313 -21.28 12.05 -6.69
CA ALA A 313 -22.71 11.73 -6.70
C ALA A 313 -23.14 10.47 -7.49
N HIS A 314 -23.62 9.49 -6.76
CA HIS A 314 -24.34 8.26 -7.10
C HIS A 314 -23.58 6.93 -7.02
N GLU A 315 -22.44 6.89 -6.36
CA GLU A 315 -21.80 5.60 -6.12
C GLU A 315 -21.99 5.18 -4.68
N THR A 316 -22.54 3.98 -4.51
CA THR A 316 -22.48 3.24 -3.24
C THR A 316 -21.02 3.02 -2.87
N PRO A 317 -20.66 3.05 -1.56
CA PRO A 317 -19.31 2.73 -1.13
C PRO A 317 -18.93 1.36 -1.69
N GLU A 318 -17.95 1.32 -2.60
CA GLU A 318 -17.34 0.07 -3.00
C GLU A 318 -16.37 -0.31 -1.87
N HIS A 319 -16.72 -1.33 -1.14
CA HIS A 319 -15.78 -1.98 -0.23
C HIS A 319 -14.71 -2.64 -1.10
N LEU A 320 -13.54 -2.03 -1.15
CA LEU A 320 -12.33 -2.62 -1.72
C LEU A 320 -11.67 -3.54 -0.71
#